data_62b7ccca9364d714344314d175876965
#
_entry.id   62b7ccca9364d714344314d175876965
#
_cell.length_a   1.000
_cell.length_b   1.000
_cell.length_c   1.000
_cell.angle_alpha   90.00
_cell.angle_beta   90.00
_cell.angle_gamma   90.00
#
_symmetry.space_group_name_H-M   'P 1'
#
loop_
_entity.id
_entity.type
_entity.pdbx_description
1 polymer ?
#
loop_
_entity_poly.entity_id
_entity_poly.type
_entity_poly.pdbx_seq_one_letter_code
_entity_poly.pdbx_strand_id
1 'polypeptide(L)'
;MLLLPLVAWGCTKPVPESPVDPPVVDTIKYYEQCLFRPGDYGSTNWRIPAICCLPDGSLLIVCDRRKYNESDLPEDIDIVSRRSTDNGRTWSEPVTIAQGTGRKHGFGDAALVVCENGDVVCVFVGGNGLFASSESDPISSYVCRSTDSGQTWSTPENISAQLWGSQATNTVCRNYRASFFGSGNGLRLTRGEHAGRIMFAAAMCRKGNSNTLDNFVVFSDDNGHTWQVSDRAYSGGDEAKLMELTDGRVLISVRQSGARGYNHSADGGKTWGTQGRWESMKTNACNGDILRLAATDRGDSRDILLHSIPNSMERRNVSIFVSYDEGDTWQDPVLLFDGPSVYSSMTLLKNGSVGVFLEENPNGACELWYQNWPVDSLIRQ
;
A
#
# COMPACT_ATOMS: atom_id res chain seq x y z
N MET A 1 67.04 -46.34 -43.82
CA MET A 1 67.41 -45.00 -43.52
C MET A 1 66.13 -44.14 -43.48
N LEU A 2 65.49 -44.16 -42.28
CA LEU A 2 64.21 -43.43 -42.08
C LEU A 2 64.56 -42.09 -41.42
N LEU A 3 64.18 -41.02 -42.02
CA LEU A 3 64.20 -39.65 -41.48
C LEU A 3 62.91 -39.38 -40.72
N LEU A 4 63.01 -39.09 -39.43
CA LEU A 4 61.89 -38.59 -38.59
C LEU A 4 61.91 -37.02 -38.63
N PRO A 5 60.74 -36.37 -38.73
CA PRO A 5 60.68 -34.93 -38.65
C PRO A 5 60.68 -34.44 -37.18
N LEU A 6 61.49 -33.43 -36.88
CA LEU A 6 61.47 -32.65 -35.65
C LEU A 6 60.21 -31.77 -35.59
N VAL A 7 59.37 -32.00 -34.56
CA VAL A 7 58.27 -31.10 -34.25
C VAL A 7 58.78 -30.05 -33.23
N ALA A 8 58.85 -28.78 -33.68
CA ALA A 8 59.19 -27.68 -32.78
C ALA A 8 57.92 -27.27 -31.98
N TRP A 9 58.01 -27.39 -30.63
CA TRP A 9 57.00 -26.86 -29.73
C TRP A 9 57.27 -25.35 -29.55
N GLY A 10 56.37 -24.52 -30.12
CA GLY A 10 56.33 -23.12 -29.84
C GLY A 10 55.62 -22.84 -28.48
N CYS A 11 56.38 -22.38 -27.48
CA CYS A 11 55.82 -21.82 -26.23
C CYS A 11 55.18 -20.47 -26.58
N THR A 12 53.83 -20.40 -26.66
CA THR A 12 53.10 -19.17 -26.61
C THR A 12 52.95 -18.73 -25.16
N LYS A 13 53.50 -17.57 -24.82
CA LYS A 13 53.29 -16.93 -23.48
C LYS A 13 51.77 -16.56 -23.41
N PRO A 14 51.13 -16.81 -22.23
CA PRO A 14 49.76 -16.34 -22.04
C PRO A 14 49.74 -14.78 -22.13
N VAL A 15 48.80 -14.26 -22.91
CA VAL A 15 48.47 -12.84 -22.94
C VAL A 15 47.91 -12.47 -21.57
N PRO A 16 48.39 -11.43 -20.89
CA PRO A 16 47.80 -11.00 -19.64
C PRO A 16 46.35 -10.56 -19.91
N GLU A 17 45.41 -11.13 -19.17
CA GLU A 17 44.01 -10.69 -19.16
C GLU A 17 43.98 -9.23 -18.74
N SER A 18 43.27 -8.40 -19.51
CA SER A 18 43.01 -7.01 -19.16
C SER A 18 42.26 -7.00 -17.82
N PRO A 19 42.60 -6.06 -16.91
CA PRO A 19 41.83 -5.94 -15.67
C PRO A 19 40.36 -5.75 -16.02
N VAL A 20 39.52 -6.65 -15.49
CA VAL A 20 38.07 -6.49 -15.57
C VAL A 20 37.75 -5.28 -14.70
N ASP A 21 37.22 -4.24 -15.31
CA ASP A 21 36.73 -3.09 -14.57
C ASP A 21 35.74 -3.58 -13.49
N PRO A 22 35.83 -3.08 -12.26
CA PRO A 22 34.86 -3.47 -11.23
C PRO A 22 33.46 -3.12 -11.75
N PRO A 23 32.43 -3.97 -11.47
CA PRO A 23 31.10 -3.71 -11.92
C PRO A 23 30.68 -2.31 -11.49
N VAL A 24 30.22 -1.50 -12.44
CA VAL A 24 29.66 -0.18 -12.15
C VAL A 24 28.45 -0.42 -11.24
N VAL A 25 28.61 -0.17 -9.96
CA VAL A 25 27.50 -0.14 -9.01
C VAL A 25 26.71 1.12 -9.39
N ASP A 26 25.60 0.91 -10.09
CA ASP A 26 24.68 1.99 -10.45
C ASP A 26 24.14 2.57 -9.14
N THR A 27 24.69 3.71 -8.71
CA THR A 27 24.25 4.37 -7.48
C THR A 27 22.82 4.80 -7.66
N ILE A 28 21.92 4.22 -6.87
CA ILE A 28 20.51 4.63 -6.85
C ILE A 28 20.45 6.12 -6.50
N LYS A 29 19.86 6.91 -7.39
CA LYS A 29 19.68 8.34 -7.19
C LYS A 29 18.21 8.65 -6.93
N TYR A 30 17.96 9.65 -6.09
CA TYR A 30 16.64 10.24 -5.95
C TYR A 30 16.14 10.77 -7.30
N TYR A 31 14.87 10.55 -7.60
CA TYR A 31 14.13 11.24 -8.64
C TYR A 31 12.64 11.23 -8.33
N GLU A 32 11.90 12.16 -8.94
CA GLU A 32 10.47 12.30 -8.77
C GLU A 32 9.77 12.60 -10.10
N GLN A 33 8.49 12.29 -10.17
CA GLN A 33 7.65 12.54 -11.34
C GLN A 33 6.19 12.74 -10.92
N CYS A 34 5.57 13.81 -11.41
CA CYS A 34 4.12 13.95 -11.31
C CYS A 34 3.43 13.03 -12.31
N LEU A 35 2.55 12.15 -11.81
CA LEU A 35 1.86 11.16 -12.63
C LEU A 35 0.45 11.59 -13.01
N PHE A 36 -0.19 12.42 -12.17
CA PHE A 36 -1.53 12.92 -12.41
C PHE A 36 -1.69 14.33 -11.85
N ARG A 37 -2.21 15.24 -12.67
CA ARG A 37 -2.58 16.60 -12.32
C ARG A 37 -4.05 16.86 -12.57
N PRO A 38 -4.66 17.85 -11.90
CA PRO A 38 -5.97 18.36 -12.27
C PRO A 38 -6.01 18.70 -13.76
N GLY A 39 -7.00 18.16 -14.48
CA GLY A 39 -7.17 18.29 -15.93
C GLY A 39 -6.66 17.10 -16.74
N ASP A 40 -5.74 16.30 -16.24
CA ASP A 40 -5.25 15.11 -16.92
C ASP A 40 -6.40 14.12 -17.15
N TYR A 41 -6.43 13.52 -18.35
CA TYR A 41 -7.46 12.54 -18.75
C TYR A 41 -8.91 13.02 -18.53
N GLY A 42 -9.11 14.35 -18.52
CA GLY A 42 -10.41 14.98 -18.33
C GLY A 42 -10.98 14.92 -16.90
N SER A 43 -10.14 14.61 -15.91
CA SER A 43 -10.51 14.59 -14.49
C SER A 43 -10.09 15.88 -13.78
N THR A 44 -10.96 16.41 -12.91
CA THR A 44 -10.65 17.64 -12.17
C THR A 44 -9.78 17.39 -10.95
N ASN A 45 -9.78 16.16 -10.41
CA ASN A 45 -9.02 15.80 -9.20
C ASN A 45 -8.53 14.35 -9.25
N TRP A 46 -7.43 14.08 -8.54
CA TRP A 46 -6.81 12.79 -8.37
C TRP A 46 -6.46 12.59 -6.91
N ARG A 47 -6.85 11.45 -6.33
CA ARG A 47 -6.69 11.18 -4.91
C ARG A 47 -6.36 9.71 -4.65
N ILE A 48 -6.03 9.40 -3.40
CA ILE A 48 -5.99 8.05 -2.82
C ILE A 48 -4.90 7.18 -3.47
N PRO A 49 -3.62 7.47 -3.19
CA PRO A 49 -2.51 6.72 -3.77
C PRO A 49 -2.36 5.33 -3.16
N ALA A 50 -2.14 4.33 -4.02
CA ALA A 50 -1.69 2.99 -3.68
C ALA A 50 -0.54 2.60 -4.62
N ILE A 51 0.51 1.95 -4.10
CA ILE A 51 1.64 1.46 -4.91
C ILE A 51 2.13 0.11 -4.39
N CYS A 52 2.42 -0.83 -5.30
CA CYS A 52 3.12 -2.07 -4.96
C CYS A 52 4.20 -2.41 -6.00
N CYS A 53 5.22 -3.14 -5.56
CA CYS A 53 6.20 -3.79 -6.40
C CYS A 53 5.76 -5.22 -6.67
N LEU A 54 5.66 -5.59 -7.95
CA LEU A 54 5.23 -6.91 -8.40
C LEU A 54 6.39 -7.92 -8.40
N PRO A 55 6.10 -9.22 -8.47
CA PRO A 55 7.15 -10.26 -8.47
C PRO A 55 8.14 -10.15 -9.64
N ASP A 56 7.74 -9.59 -10.78
CA ASP A 56 8.61 -9.32 -11.93
C ASP A 56 9.48 -8.05 -11.77
N GLY A 57 9.31 -7.31 -10.67
CA GLY A 57 10.01 -6.06 -10.38
C GLY A 57 9.33 -4.82 -10.95
N SER A 58 8.24 -4.97 -11.70
CA SER A 58 7.46 -3.82 -12.14
C SER A 58 6.70 -3.18 -10.98
N LEU A 59 6.40 -1.90 -11.12
CA LEU A 59 5.58 -1.15 -10.18
C LEU A 59 4.16 -1.03 -10.71
N LEU A 60 3.21 -1.14 -9.83
CA LEU A 60 1.80 -0.90 -10.09
C LEU A 60 1.30 0.18 -9.13
N ILE A 61 0.70 1.24 -9.67
CA ILE A 61 -0.02 2.25 -8.90
C ILE A 61 -1.50 2.17 -9.17
N VAL A 62 -2.30 2.53 -8.16
CA VAL A 62 -3.75 2.70 -8.27
C VAL A 62 -4.15 3.99 -7.57
N CYS A 63 -5.17 4.66 -8.09
CA CYS A 63 -5.73 5.87 -7.49
C CYS A 63 -7.18 6.12 -7.92
N ASP A 64 -7.83 7.05 -7.23
CA ASP A 64 -9.13 7.60 -7.56
C ASP A 64 -9.01 8.65 -8.68
N ARG A 65 -9.72 8.46 -9.78
CA ARG A 65 -9.99 9.49 -10.78
C ARG A 65 -11.30 10.18 -10.44
N ARG A 66 -11.23 11.35 -9.80
CA ARG A 66 -12.39 12.15 -9.36
C ARG A 66 -12.81 13.13 -10.45
N LYS A 67 -13.85 12.76 -11.21
CA LYS A 67 -14.15 13.38 -12.51
C LYS A 67 -14.50 14.87 -12.43
N TYR A 68 -15.27 15.29 -11.41
CA TYR A 68 -15.90 16.62 -11.41
C TYR A 68 -15.54 17.50 -10.20
N ASN A 69 -15.12 16.91 -9.08
CA ASN A 69 -14.76 17.62 -7.85
C ASN A 69 -13.86 16.73 -6.97
N GLU A 70 -13.37 17.27 -5.85
CA GLU A 70 -12.48 16.56 -4.92
C GLU A 70 -13.18 15.62 -3.93
N SER A 71 -14.52 15.63 -3.88
CA SER A 71 -15.29 14.91 -2.87
C SER A 71 -15.21 13.40 -3.04
N ASP A 72 -15.33 12.72 -1.90
CA ASP A 72 -15.44 11.26 -1.81
C ASP A 72 -16.79 10.76 -2.35
N LEU A 73 -17.01 9.44 -2.27
CA LEU A 73 -18.33 8.88 -2.54
C LEU A 73 -19.42 9.61 -1.72
N PRO A 74 -20.56 9.87 -2.34
CA PRO A 74 -21.17 9.19 -3.49
C PRO A 74 -20.88 9.82 -4.87
N GLU A 75 -19.80 10.55 -5.06
CA GLU A 75 -19.50 11.20 -6.34
C GLU A 75 -19.11 10.18 -7.44
N ASP A 76 -19.03 10.68 -8.70
CA ASP A 76 -18.66 9.87 -9.86
C ASP A 76 -17.13 9.76 -9.95
N ILE A 77 -16.61 8.63 -9.46
CA ILE A 77 -15.19 8.33 -9.32
C ILE A 77 -14.90 7.02 -10.04
N ASP A 78 -13.78 6.95 -10.76
CA ASP A 78 -13.22 5.71 -11.31
C ASP A 78 -12.01 5.27 -10.46
N ILE A 79 -11.75 3.97 -10.41
CA ILE A 79 -10.46 3.41 -9.97
C ILE A 79 -9.62 3.17 -11.21
N VAL A 80 -8.41 3.73 -11.23
CA VAL A 80 -7.47 3.57 -12.34
C VAL A 80 -6.11 3.11 -11.86
N SER A 81 -5.37 2.42 -12.76
CA SER A 81 -4.01 1.95 -12.52
C SER A 81 -3.06 2.41 -13.61
N ARG A 82 -1.76 2.52 -13.29
CA ARG A 82 -0.65 2.60 -14.24
C ARG A 82 0.46 1.67 -13.82
N ARG A 83 1.26 1.21 -14.77
CA ARG A 83 2.36 0.28 -14.56
C ARG A 83 3.68 0.85 -15.06
N SER A 84 4.77 0.58 -14.34
CA SER A 84 6.14 0.88 -14.74
C SER A 84 7.00 -0.38 -14.72
N THR A 85 7.89 -0.56 -15.70
CA THR A 85 8.84 -1.67 -15.79
C THR A 85 10.30 -1.23 -15.63
N ASP A 86 10.53 0.04 -15.30
CA ASP A 86 11.84 0.68 -15.23
C ASP A 86 12.06 1.47 -13.93
N ASN A 87 11.55 0.90 -12.82
CA ASN A 87 11.59 1.48 -11.47
C ASN A 87 10.87 2.84 -11.34
N GLY A 88 9.84 3.09 -12.18
CA GLY A 88 9.05 4.31 -12.12
C GLY A 88 9.57 5.46 -12.97
N ARG A 89 10.51 5.23 -13.90
CA ARG A 89 11.00 6.26 -14.83
C ARG A 89 9.99 6.55 -15.94
N THR A 90 9.32 5.52 -16.42
CA THR A 90 8.22 5.63 -17.39
C THR A 90 7.00 4.82 -16.93
N TRP A 91 5.82 5.26 -17.32
CA TRP A 91 4.56 4.69 -16.90
C TRP A 91 3.63 4.46 -18.10
N SER A 92 2.87 3.37 -18.07
CA SER A 92 1.83 3.09 -19.05
C SER A 92 0.75 4.16 -19.06
N GLU A 93 -0.09 4.17 -20.09
CA GLU A 93 -1.38 4.87 -20.04
C GLU A 93 -2.25 4.29 -18.91
N PRO A 94 -3.18 5.09 -18.35
CA PRO A 94 -4.09 4.62 -17.32
C PRO A 94 -5.01 3.49 -17.81
N VAL A 95 -5.16 2.45 -16.98
CA VAL A 95 -6.11 1.35 -17.17
C VAL A 95 -7.22 1.52 -16.13
N THR A 96 -8.49 1.51 -16.55
CA THR A 96 -9.63 1.59 -15.65
C THR A 96 -9.90 0.22 -15.03
N ILE A 97 -9.84 0.13 -13.69
CA ILE A 97 -10.17 -1.06 -12.91
C ILE A 97 -11.69 -1.13 -12.68
N ALA A 98 -12.27 0.00 -12.25
CA ALA A 98 -13.71 0.12 -12.02
C ALA A 98 -14.17 1.51 -12.49
N GLN A 99 -15.20 1.53 -13.35
CA GLN A 99 -15.71 2.75 -13.96
C GLN A 99 -16.98 3.23 -13.28
N GLY A 100 -16.96 4.43 -12.72
CA GLY A 100 -18.16 5.13 -12.26
C GLY A 100 -19.04 5.57 -13.43
N THR A 101 -20.34 5.55 -13.19
CA THR A 101 -21.35 5.92 -14.21
C THR A 101 -22.29 7.02 -13.72
N GLY A 102 -21.88 7.76 -12.70
CA GLY A 102 -22.63 8.85 -12.12
C GLY A 102 -22.63 8.82 -10.58
N ARG A 103 -23.24 9.83 -9.98
CA ARG A 103 -23.40 9.92 -8.52
C ARG A 103 -24.10 8.69 -7.95
N LYS A 104 -23.58 8.12 -6.86
CA LYS A 104 -23.93 6.81 -6.22
C LYS A 104 -23.58 5.58 -7.07
N HIS A 105 -22.88 5.76 -8.16
CA HIS A 105 -22.39 4.69 -9.02
C HIS A 105 -20.87 4.82 -9.29
N GLY A 106 -20.18 5.56 -8.46
CA GLY A 106 -18.71 5.70 -8.44
C GLY A 106 -18.06 4.66 -7.54
N PHE A 107 -16.72 4.57 -7.64
CA PHE A 107 -15.85 3.71 -6.86
C PHE A 107 -14.69 4.53 -6.27
N GLY A 108 -14.20 4.17 -5.08
CA GLY A 108 -13.12 4.90 -4.41
C GLY A 108 -12.38 4.09 -3.37
N ASP A 109 -11.34 4.68 -2.78
CA ASP A 109 -10.57 4.15 -1.64
C ASP A 109 -9.93 2.79 -1.92
N ALA A 110 -9.22 2.66 -3.05
CA ALA A 110 -8.60 1.42 -3.46
C ALA A 110 -7.40 1.03 -2.59
N ALA A 111 -7.27 -0.28 -2.32
CA ALA A 111 -6.08 -0.88 -1.71
C ALA A 111 -5.63 -2.11 -2.49
N LEU A 112 -4.30 -2.32 -2.55
CA LEU A 112 -3.66 -3.39 -3.31
C LEU A 112 -2.96 -4.40 -2.41
N VAL A 113 -2.96 -5.67 -2.83
CA VAL A 113 -2.05 -6.68 -2.30
C VAL A 113 -1.61 -7.63 -3.40
N VAL A 114 -0.37 -8.09 -3.33
CA VAL A 114 0.17 -9.14 -4.21
C VAL A 114 0.05 -10.48 -3.50
N CYS A 115 -0.67 -11.42 -4.09
CA CYS A 115 -0.84 -12.79 -3.60
C CYS A 115 0.44 -13.63 -3.75
N GLU A 116 0.49 -14.79 -3.11
CA GLU A 116 1.64 -15.70 -3.19
C GLU A 116 1.87 -16.23 -4.62
N ASN A 117 0.80 -16.49 -5.37
CA ASN A 117 0.85 -16.92 -6.76
C ASN A 117 1.21 -15.81 -7.76
N GLY A 118 1.41 -14.57 -7.29
CA GLY A 118 1.73 -13.40 -8.11
C GLY A 118 0.52 -12.62 -8.60
N ASP A 119 -0.70 -13.10 -8.40
CA ASP A 119 -1.91 -12.34 -8.72
C ASP A 119 -1.98 -11.06 -7.88
N VAL A 120 -2.65 -10.05 -8.40
CA VAL A 120 -2.91 -8.80 -7.68
C VAL A 120 -4.39 -8.72 -7.34
N VAL A 121 -4.66 -8.49 -6.06
CA VAL A 121 -6.00 -8.21 -5.56
C VAL A 121 -6.12 -6.72 -5.27
N CYS A 122 -7.14 -6.09 -5.83
CA CYS A 122 -7.52 -4.70 -5.59
C CYS A 122 -8.89 -4.69 -4.91
N VAL A 123 -8.98 -4.19 -3.68
CA VAL A 123 -10.24 -3.95 -2.98
C VAL A 123 -10.55 -2.46 -2.97
N PHE A 124 -11.83 -2.12 -3.03
CA PHE A 124 -12.30 -0.74 -3.03
C PHE A 124 -13.78 -0.67 -2.60
N VAL A 125 -14.31 0.51 -2.48
CA VAL A 125 -15.73 0.73 -2.17
C VAL A 125 -16.45 1.43 -3.32
N GLY A 126 -17.79 1.35 -3.32
CA GLY A 126 -18.61 2.03 -4.33
C GLY A 126 -20.04 2.24 -3.86
N GLY A 127 -20.75 3.14 -4.51
CA GLY A 127 -22.15 3.45 -4.21
C GLY A 127 -22.35 4.70 -3.36
N ASN A 128 -23.01 4.57 -2.21
CA ASN A 128 -23.32 5.72 -1.35
C ASN A 128 -22.10 6.19 -0.53
N GLY A 129 -22.19 7.38 0.07
CA GLY A 129 -21.18 7.85 1.04
C GLY A 129 -21.22 7.06 2.34
N LEU A 130 -20.06 6.90 3.00
CA LEU A 130 -19.87 6.05 4.18
C LEU A 130 -20.88 6.33 5.30
N PHE A 131 -21.03 7.60 5.67
CA PHE A 131 -21.90 8.00 6.78
C PHE A 131 -23.38 8.08 6.40
N ALA A 132 -23.70 8.11 5.10
CA ALA A 132 -25.06 8.04 4.57
C ALA A 132 -25.50 6.61 4.23
N SER A 133 -24.62 5.64 4.36
CA SER A 133 -24.88 4.23 4.03
C SER A 133 -25.98 3.62 4.90
N SER A 134 -26.79 2.78 4.28
CA SER A 134 -27.79 1.91 4.92
C SER A 134 -27.87 0.56 4.21
N GLU A 135 -28.58 -0.42 4.75
CA GLU A 135 -28.75 -1.72 4.07
C GLU A 135 -29.55 -1.60 2.75
N SER A 136 -30.42 -0.58 2.60
CA SER A 136 -31.19 -0.34 1.38
C SER A 136 -30.49 0.58 0.35
N ASP A 137 -29.51 1.35 0.78
CA ASP A 137 -28.71 2.25 -0.07
C ASP A 137 -27.26 2.26 0.43
N PRO A 138 -26.51 1.19 0.18
CA PRO A 138 -25.21 0.95 0.82
C PRO A 138 -24.06 1.68 0.13
N ILE A 139 -22.99 1.93 0.93
CA ILE A 139 -21.63 1.85 0.40
C ILE A 139 -21.27 0.38 0.37
N SER A 140 -20.89 -0.13 -0.79
CA SER A 140 -20.56 -1.55 -0.97
C SER A 140 -19.07 -1.76 -1.09
N SER A 141 -18.59 -2.91 -0.62
CA SER A 141 -17.19 -3.33 -0.74
C SER A 141 -17.02 -4.24 -1.97
N TYR A 142 -16.02 -3.95 -2.77
CA TYR A 142 -15.74 -4.68 -4.01
C TYR A 142 -14.33 -5.21 -4.07
N VAL A 143 -14.11 -6.22 -4.92
CA VAL A 143 -12.80 -6.76 -5.26
C VAL A 143 -12.68 -6.94 -6.78
N CYS A 144 -11.52 -6.58 -7.32
CA CYS A 144 -11.05 -6.98 -8.64
C CYS A 144 -9.74 -7.75 -8.52
N ARG A 145 -9.47 -8.63 -9.50
CA ARG A 145 -8.24 -9.43 -9.55
C ARG A 145 -7.57 -9.24 -10.90
N SER A 146 -6.24 -9.21 -10.88
CA SER A 146 -5.41 -9.27 -12.07
C SER A 146 -4.46 -10.46 -11.99
N THR A 147 -4.40 -11.26 -13.03
CA THR A 147 -3.51 -12.42 -13.17
C THR A 147 -2.36 -12.17 -14.16
N ASP A 148 -2.25 -10.93 -14.63
CA ASP A 148 -1.30 -10.50 -15.67
C ASP A 148 -0.50 -9.25 -15.26
N SER A 149 -0.17 -9.15 -13.96
CA SER A 149 0.63 -8.05 -13.40
C SER A 149 -0.03 -6.67 -13.56
N GLY A 150 -1.36 -6.58 -13.43
CA GLY A 150 -2.11 -5.32 -13.47
C GLY A 150 -2.40 -4.79 -14.87
N GLN A 151 -2.19 -5.59 -15.94
CA GLN A 151 -2.49 -5.19 -17.31
C GLN A 151 -3.99 -5.25 -17.59
N THR A 152 -4.67 -6.29 -17.11
CA THR A 152 -6.13 -6.41 -17.16
C THR A 152 -6.71 -6.80 -15.80
N TRP A 153 -7.99 -6.54 -15.61
CA TRP A 153 -8.68 -6.74 -14.35
C TRP A 153 -10.03 -7.44 -14.54
N SER A 154 -10.40 -8.28 -13.59
CA SER A 154 -11.76 -8.84 -13.53
C SER A 154 -12.80 -7.74 -13.35
N THR A 155 -14.07 -8.06 -13.64
CA THR A 155 -15.19 -7.19 -13.26
C THR A 155 -15.29 -7.08 -11.74
N PRO A 156 -15.73 -5.91 -11.19
CA PRO A 156 -15.94 -5.72 -9.77
C PRO A 156 -16.93 -6.75 -9.19
N GLU A 157 -16.48 -7.51 -8.20
CA GLU A 157 -17.29 -8.46 -7.43
C GLU A 157 -17.69 -7.82 -6.09
N ASN A 158 -18.98 -7.78 -5.76
CA ASN A 158 -19.46 -7.24 -4.49
C ASN A 158 -19.31 -8.28 -3.37
N ILE A 159 -18.50 -7.97 -2.37
CA ILE A 159 -18.20 -8.83 -1.22
C ILE A 159 -18.84 -8.35 0.09
N SER A 160 -19.65 -7.30 0.06
CA SER A 160 -20.21 -6.63 1.26
C SER A 160 -20.91 -7.59 2.21
N ALA A 161 -21.67 -8.54 1.68
CA ALA A 161 -22.43 -9.51 2.49
C ALA A 161 -21.53 -10.42 3.35
N GLN A 162 -20.27 -10.63 2.96
CA GLN A 162 -19.29 -11.38 3.75
C GLN A 162 -18.76 -10.55 4.91
N LEU A 163 -18.74 -9.21 4.79
CA LEU A 163 -18.02 -8.31 5.67
C LEU A 163 -18.87 -7.66 6.75
N TRP A 164 -20.05 -7.15 6.42
CA TRP A 164 -20.89 -6.38 7.33
C TRP A 164 -22.38 -6.49 7.00
N GLY A 165 -23.24 -5.99 7.91
CA GLY A 165 -24.69 -6.05 7.75
C GLY A 165 -25.31 -7.37 8.19
N SER A 166 -26.60 -7.55 7.96
CA SER A 166 -27.39 -8.66 8.49
C SER A 166 -26.89 -10.05 8.07
N GLN A 167 -26.19 -10.16 6.94
CA GLN A 167 -25.68 -11.41 6.39
C GLN A 167 -24.21 -11.71 6.77
N ALA A 168 -23.53 -10.81 7.45
CA ALA A 168 -22.12 -10.98 7.79
C ALA A 168 -21.87 -12.28 8.58
N THR A 169 -20.81 -12.99 8.20
CA THR A 169 -20.40 -14.23 8.88
C THR A 169 -19.94 -13.96 10.31
N ASN A 170 -19.15 -12.90 10.52
CA ASN A 170 -18.84 -12.41 11.85
C ASN A 170 -20.07 -11.73 12.47
N THR A 171 -20.61 -12.31 13.55
CA THR A 171 -21.83 -11.83 14.20
C THR A 171 -21.72 -10.41 14.77
N VAL A 172 -20.52 -9.98 15.17
CA VAL A 172 -20.25 -8.60 15.64
C VAL A 172 -20.49 -7.62 14.51
N CYS A 173 -20.06 -7.96 13.29
CA CYS A 173 -20.17 -7.11 12.11
C CYS A 173 -21.63 -6.90 11.65
N ARG A 174 -22.60 -7.70 12.15
CA ARG A 174 -24.03 -7.46 11.92
C ARG A 174 -24.55 -6.17 12.55
N ASN A 175 -23.80 -5.59 13.49
CA ASN A 175 -24.10 -4.31 14.12
C ASN A 175 -23.52 -3.10 13.37
N TYR A 176 -22.95 -3.34 12.18
CA TYR A 176 -22.37 -2.31 11.33
C TYR A 176 -23.21 -2.11 10.06
N ARG A 177 -23.21 -0.90 9.49
CA ARG A 177 -24.03 -0.49 8.33
C ARG A 177 -23.19 -0.07 7.14
N ALA A 178 -21.88 -0.05 7.28
CA ALA A 178 -20.94 0.35 6.26
C ALA A 178 -19.55 -0.14 6.59
N SER A 179 -18.73 -0.32 5.56
CA SER A 179 -17.29 -0.59 5.67
C SER A 179 -16.56 0.10 4.52
N PHE A 180 -15.34 0.57 4.78
CA PHE A 180 -14.41 0.92 3.71
C PHE A 180 -13.00 0.43 4.08
N PHE A 181 -12.15 0.26 3.08
CA PHE A 181 -10.77 -0.18 3.27
C PHE A 181 -9.86 1.00 3.58
N GLY A 182 -8.75 0.75 4.28
CA GLY A 182 -7.79 1.79 4.65
C GLY A 182 -6.96 2.35 3.49
N SER A 183 -7.37 2.19 2.24
CA SER A 183 -6.71 2.56 0.97
C SER A 183 -5.18 2.34 0.96
N GLY A 184 -4.52 2.34 -0.19
CA GLY A 184 -3.08 2.09 -0.30
C GLY A 184 -2.73 0.61 -0.30
N ASN A 185 -1.99 0.09 0.69
CA ASN A 185 -1.52 -1.29 0.69
C ASN A 185 -2.26 -2.18 1.69
N GLY A 186 -2.60 -3.40 1.23
CA GLY A 186 -2.87 -4.54 2.07
C GLY A 186 -1.58 -5.26 2.49
N LEU A 187 -1.72 -6.33 3.25
CA LEU A 187 -0.62 -7.15 3.74
C LEU A 187 -0.80 -8.60 3.28
N ARG A 188 0.26 -9.24 2.82
CA ARG A 188 0.34 -10.69 2.71
C ARG A 188 1.27 -11.21 3.81
N LEU A 189 0.78 -12.14 4.63
CA LEU A 189 1.61 -12.82 5.62
C LEU A 189 2.61 -13.76 4.93
N THR A 190 3.82 -13.77 5.44
CA THR A 190 4.93 -14.58 4.91
C THR A 190 5.48 -15.58 5.93
N ARG A 191 5.00 -15.51 7.20
CA ARG A 191 5.49 -16.27 8.35
C ARG A 191 4.41 -17.12 8.98
N GLY A 192 4.82 -18.19 9.64
CA GLY A 192 3.96 -19.03 10.46
C GLY A 192 2.88 -19.80 9.69
N GLU A 193 1.88 -20.28 10.42
CA GLU A 193 0.82 -21.14 9.90
C GLU A 193 -0.16 -20.41 8.94
N HIS A 194 -0.15 -19.09 8.96
CA HIS A 194 -1.00 -18.25 8.10
C HIS A 194 -0.23 -17.64 6.93
N ALA A 195 0.97 -18.14 6.60
CA ALA A 195 1.68 -17.69 5.40
C ALA A 195 0.82 -17.84 4.14
N GLY A 196 0.83 -16.82 3.28
CA GLY A 196 -0.05 -16.71 2.11
C GLY A 196 -1.36 -15.94 2.36
N ARG A 197 -1.82 -15.79 3.61
CA ARG A 197 -3.00 -14.97 3.94
C ARG A 197 -2.83 -13.55 3.46
N ILE A 198 -3.82 -13.05 2.73
CA ILE A 198 -3.91 -11.64 2.36
C ILE A 198 -4.89 -10.90 3.26
N MET A 199 -4.57 -9.65 3.61
CA MET A 199 -5.28 -8.89 4.62
C MET A 199 -5.40 -7.42 4.25
N PHE A 200 -6.55 -6.82 4.61
CA PHE A 200 -6.78 -5.37 4.52
C PHE A 200 -7.36 -4.85 5.83
N ALA A 201 -6.88 -3.71 6.28
CA ALA A 201 -7.54 -2.99 7.36
C ALA A 201 -8.83 -2.36 6.83
N ALA A 202 -9.91 -2.49 7.57
CA ALA A 202 -11.20 -1.91 7.25
C ALA A 202 -11.73 -1.08 8.41
N ALA A 203 -12.26 0.11 8.13
CA ALA A 203 -13.01 0.89 9.08
C ALA A 203 -14.50 0.68 8.84
N MET A 204 -15.23 0.26 9.87
CA MET A 204 -16.64 -0.06 9.80
C MET A 204 -17.48 0.92 10.62
N CYS A 205 -18.55 1.44 10.03
CA CYS A 205 -19.47 2.38 10.67
C CYS A 205 -20.56 1.63 11.44
N ARG A 206 -20.70 1.92 12.73
CA ARG A 206 -21.74 1.29 13.59
C ARG A 206 -23.14 1.66 13.12
N LYS A 207 -24.10 0.76 13.31
CA LYS A 207 -25.54 1.06 13.18
C LYS A 207 -25.97 2.12 14.20
N GLY A 208 -27.02 2.87 13.90
CA GLY A 208 -27.57 3.95 14.71
C GLY A 208 -27.14 5.34 14.21
N ASN A 209 -27.33 6.37 15.04
CA ASN A 209 -27.11 7.76 14.67
C ASN A 209 -25.68 8.25 14.87
N SER A 210 -24.75 7.37 15.21
CA SER A 210 -23.34 7.67 15.42
C SER A 210 -22.53 7.47 14.15
N ASN A 211 -21.62 8.38 13.85
CA ASN A 211 -20.57 8.24 12.84
C ASN A 211 -19.29 7.57 13.43
N THR A 212 -19.43 6.81 14.50
CA THR A 212 -18.32 6.09 15.10
C THR A 212 -17.86 4.97 14.20
N LEU A 213 -16.56 4.95 13.95
CA LEU A 213 -15.87 3.90 13.21
C LEU A 213 -15.11 3.00 14.18
N ASP A 214 -15.00 1.74 13.83
CA ASP A 214 -14.10 0.76 14.47
C ASP A 214 -13.29 0.06 13.39
N ASN A 215 -12.05 -0.32 13.70
CA ASN A 215 -11.23 -1.08 12.78
C ASN A 215 -11.41 -2.59 12.99
N PHE A 216 -11.51 -3.27 11.86
CA PHE A 216 -11.45 -4.70 11.70
C PHE A 216 -10.39 -5.04 10.64
N VAL A 217 -10.01 -6.30 10.56
CA VAL A 217 -9.21 -6.81 9.47
C VAL A 217 -10.03 -7.76 8.64
N VAL A 218 -10.09 -7.48 7.35
CA VAL A 218 -10.70 -8.35 6.34
C VAL A 218 -9.58 -9.19 5.75
N PHE A 219 -9.70 -10.51 5.76
CA PHE A 219 -8.65 -11.41 5.29
C PHE A 219 -9.18 -12.57 4.45
N SER A 220 -8.31 -13.12 3.63
CA SER A 220 -8.56 -14.28 2.76
C SER A 220 -7.38 -15.25 2.82
N ASP A 221 -7.68 -16.53 2.91
CA ASP A 221 -6.71 -17.65 2.88
C ASP A 221 -6.68 -18.35 1.50
N ASP A 222 -7.41 -17.82 0.50
CA ASP A 222 -7.57 -18.40 -0.83
C ASP A 222 -7.37 -17.38 -1.96
N ASN A 223 -6.38 -16.48 -1.80
CA ASN A 223 -6.03 -15.43 -2.77
C ASN A 223 -7.21 -14.49 -3.13
N GLY A 224 -8.06 -14.19 -2.15
CA GLY A 224 -9.14 -13.21 -2.30
C GLY A 224 -10.43 -13.77 -2.93
N HIS A 225 -10.62 -15.09 -2.96
CA HIS A 225 -11.87 -15.68 -3.43
C HIS A 225 -12.96 -15.68 -2.35
N THR A 226 -12.59 -15.95 -1.10
CA THR A 226 -13.51 -15.84 0.04
C THR A 226 -12.92 -14.96 1.13
N TRP A 227 -13.79 -14.29 1.90
CA TRP A 227 -13.39 -13.28 2.85
C TRP A 227 -13.95 -13.54 4.25
N GLN A 228 -13.13 -13.29 5.23
CA GLN A 228 -13.47 -13.35 6.65
C GLN A 228 -13.14 -12.02 7.32
N VAL A 229 -13.73 -11.78 8.48
CA VAL A 229 -13.50 -10.56 9.26
C VAL A 229 -13.05 -10.95 10.67
N SER A 230 -12.01 -10.31 11.15
CA SER A 230 -11.43 -10.47 12.48
C SER A 230 -12.39 -10.05 13.60
N ASP A 231 -11.99 -10.24 14.84
CA ASP A 231 -12.48 -9.46 15.96
C ASP A 231 -12.10 -7.99 15.78
N ARG A 232 -12.73 -7.09 16.56
CA ARG A 232 -12.45 -5.66 16.48
C ARG A 232 -10.99 -5.38 16.85
N ALA A 233 -10.23 -4.85 15.87
CA ALA A 233 -8.81 -4.56 16.02
C ALA A 233 -8.55 -3.25 16.78
N TYR A 234 -9.41 -2.23 16.57
CA TYR A 234 -9.27 -0.94 17.24
C TYR A 234 -10.65 -0.27 17.38
N SER A 235 -10.93 0.31 18.54
CA SER A 235 -12.18 1.03 18.80
C SER A 235 -12.01 2.52 18.55
N GLY A 236 -12.90 3.11 17.77
CA GLY A 236 -12.88 4.55 17.47
C GLY A 236 -11.78 4.95 16.49
N GLY A 237 -11.32 4.02 15.65
CA GLY A 237 -10.30 4.27 14.61
C GLY A 237 -10.89 4.53 13.24
N ASP A 238 -10.09 5.15 12.37
CA ASP A 238 -10.39 5.43 10.98
C ASP A 238 -9.50 4.57 10.04
N GLU A 239 -8.97 5.09 8.93
CA GLU A 239 -8.08 4.33 8.02
C GLU A 239 -6.88 3.73 8.77
N ALA A 240 -6.49 2.53 8.37
CA ALA A 240 -5.41 1.83 9.03
C ALA A 240 -4.55 1.04 8.04
N LYS A 241 -3.34 0.67 8.49
CA LYS A 241 -2.38 -0.16 7.75
C LYS A 241 -1.94 -1.33 8.59
N LEU A 242 -1.54 -2.39 7.92
CA LEU A 242 -1.09 -3.64 8.54
C LEU A 242 0.39 -3.88 8.22
N MET A 243 1.10 -4.51 9.18
CA MET A 243 2.47 -4.95 9.00
C MET A 243 2.71 -6.26 9.75
N GLU A 244 3.35 -7.21 9.08
CA GLU A 244 3.84 -8.44 9.72
C GLU A 244 5.19 -8.16 10.39
N LEU A 245 5.30 -8.44 11.68
CA LEU A 245 6.52 -8.29 12.46
C LEU A 245 7.41 -9.57 12.33
N THR A 246 8.68 -9.46 12.66
CA THR A 246 9.63 -10.59 12.52
C THR A 246 9.32 -11.75 13.46
N ASP A 247 8.63 -11.49 14.57
CA ASP A 247 8.13 -12.53 15.48
C ASP A 247 6.80 -13.17 15.04
N GLY A 248 6.27 -12.78 13.88
CA GLY A 248 5.01 -13.30 13.30
C GLY A 248 3.75 -12.60 13.80
N ARG A 249 3.84 -11.64 14.73
CA ARG A 249 2.70 -10.81 15.09
C ARG A 249 2.29 -9.90 13.92
N VAL A 250 1.04 -9.49 13.92
CA VAL A 250 0.52 -8.47 13.00
C VAL A 250 0.30 -7.18 13.76
N LEU A 251 0.94 -6.11 13.32
CA LEU A 251 0.74 -4.75 13.80
C LEU A 251 -0.32 -4.06 12.93
N ILE A 252 -1.28 -3.38 13.55
CA ILE A 252 -2.17 -2.41 12.90
C ILE A 252 -1.80 -1.00 13.34
N SER A 253 -1.60 -0.09 12.37
CA SER A 253 -1.39 1.34 12.56
C SER A 253 -2.64 2.09 12.15
N VAL A 254 -3.23 2.86 13.07
CA VAL A 254 -4.59 3.41 12.93
C VAL A 254 -4.57 4.93 12.92
N ARG A 255 -5.26 5.52 11.93
CA ARG A 255 -5.50 6.95 11.83
C ARG A 255 -6.30 7.45 13.02
N GLN A 256 -5.72 8.40 13.73
CA GLN A 256 -6.28 9.10 14.87
C GLN A 256 -5.92 10.57 14.83
N SER A 257 -6.69 11.41 15.49
CA SER A 257 -6.30 12.81 15.74
C SER A 257 -5.34 12.90 16.93
N GLY A 258 -4.31 13.70 16.80
CA GLY A 258 -3.29 13.90 17.84
C GLY A 258 -2.14 12.89 17.70
N ALA A 259 -2.28 11.69 18.24
CA ALA A 259 -1.28 10.63 18.17
C ALA A 259 -1.79 9.41 17.37
N ARG A 260 -0.92 8.75 16.62
CA ARG A 260 -1.26 7.57 15.82
C ARG A 260 -1.61 6.38 16.71
N GLY A 261 -2.72 5.68 16.42
CA GLY A 261 -3.13 4.49 17.14
C GLY A 261 -2.41 3.24 16.69
N TYR A 262 -2.28 2.22 17.55
CA TYR A 262 -1.79 0.89 17.17
C TYR A 262 -2.40 -0.22 18.02
N ASN A 263 -2.33 -1.45 17.53
CA ASN A 263 -2.62 -2.68 18.24
C ASN A 263 -1.87 -3.85 17.60
N HIS A 264 -1.81 -5.00 18.29
CA HIS A 264 -1.13 -6.20 17.83
C HIS A 264 -2.05 -7.42 17.88
N SER A 265 -1.85 -8.33 16.93
CA SER A 265 -2.43 -9.66 16.88
C SER A 265 -1.33 -10.71 16.91
N ALA A 266 -1.52 -11.81 17.65
CA ALA A 266 -0.59 -12.93 17.72
C ALA A 266 -1.08 -14.20 16.98
N ASP A 267 -2.21 -14.11 16.29
CA ASP A 267 -2.90 -15.25 15.66
C ASP A 267 -3.29 -14.99 14.19
N GLY A 268 -2.38 -14.30 13.47
CA GLY A 268 -2.56 -13.98 12.06
C GLY A 268 -3.71 -13.00 11.81
N GLY A 269 -3.94 -12.07 12.73
CA GLY A 269 -4.91 -10.99 12.58
C GLY A 269 -6.35 -11.35 12.94
N LYS A 270 -6.62 -12.49 13.60
CA LYS A 270 -7.98 -12.91 14.00
C LYS A 270 -8.45 -12.19 15.26
N THR A 271 -7.61 -12.18 16.31
CA THR A 271 -7.88 -11.50 17.58
C THR A 271 -6.83 -10.44 17.88
N TRP A 272 -7.14 -9.48 18.72
CA TRP A 272 -6.32 -8.29 18.94
C TRP A 272 -6.12 -8.01 20.42
N GLY A 273 -4.95 -7.52 20.76
CA GLY A 273 -4.56 -7.16 22.11
C GLY A 273 -5.14 -5.83 22.58
N THR A 274 -4.42 -5.15 23.44
CA THR A 274 -4.81 -3.84 23.96
C THR A 274 -4.31 -2.74 23.02
N GLN A 275 -5.22 -1.88 22.58
CA GLN A 275 -4.88 -0.74 21.72
C GLN A 275 -4.04 0.29 22.47
N GLY A 276 -3.07 0.87 21.76
CA GLY A 276 -2.15 1.90 22.24
C GLY A 276 -2.07 3.09 21.29
N ARG A 277 -1.20 4.05 21.62
CA ARG A 277 -0.92 5.23 20.78
C ARG A 277 0.57 5.55 20.80
N TRP A 278 1.11 5.93 19.63
CA TRP A 278 2.47 6.46 19.51
C TRP A 278 2.45 7.99 19.69
N GLU A 279 2.75 8.44 20.89
CA GLU A 279 2.72 9.87 21.23
C GLU A 279 3.80 10.69 20.48
N SER A 280 4.85 10.04 19.98
CA SER A 280 5.87 10.65 19.12
C SER A 280 5.38 10.94 17.69
N MET A 281 4.35 10.23 17.21
CA MET A 281 3.81 10.37 15.86
C MET A 281 2.53 11.22 15.86
N LYS A 282 2.72 12.54 15.96
CA LYS A 282 1.59 13.47 15.95
C LYS A 282 1.11 13.77 14.54
N THR A 283 -0.20 13.67 14.35
CA THR A 283 -0.86 13.86 13.06
C THR A 283 -2.24 14.48 13.22
N ASN A 284 -2.72 15.11 12.15
CA ASN A 284 -4.06 15.74 12.07
C ASN A 284 -5.16 14.78 11.64
N ALA A 285 -5.08 13.51 11.94
CA ALA A 285 -5.98 12.47 11.43
C ALA A 285 -5.86 12.32 9.89
N CYS A 286 -4.69 11.94 9.41
CA CYS A 286 -4.45 11.64 8.01
C CYS A 286 -4.11 10.15 7.82
N ASN A 287 -4.38 9.61 6.64
CA ASN A 287 -3.89 8.30 6.25
C ASN A 287 -2.36 8.34 6.12
N GLY A 288 -1.72 7.20 6.19
CA GLY A 288 -0.29 7.01 6.01
C GLY A 288 -0.04 5.61 5.51
N ASP A 289 1.20 5.20 5.48
CA ASP A 289 1.57 3.83 5.12
C ASP A 289 2.67 3.30 6.02
N ILE A 290 2.79 1.96 6.10
CA ILE A 290 3.85 1.28 6.84
C ILE A 290 4.50 0.25 5.93
N LEU A 291 5.84 0.21 5.91
CA LEU A 291 6.63 -0.63 5.03
C LEU A 291 7.75 -1.34 5.81
N ARG A 292 7.92 -2.66 5.61
CA ARG A 292 9.10 -3.41 6.02
C ARG A 292 10.25 -3.12 5.05
N LEU A 293 11.29 -2.43 5.52
CA LEU A 293 12.48 -2.16 4.73
C LEU A 293 13.49 -3.31 4.84
N ALA A 294 13.77 -3.79 6.05
CA ALA A 294 14.73 -4.85 6.32
C ALA A 294 14.23 -5.79 7.43
N ALA A 295 14.67 -7.05 7.43
CA ALA A 295 14.28 -8.05 8.41
C ALA A 295 15.41 -9.05 8.67
N THR A 296 15.76 -9.24 9.94
CA THR A 296 16.85 -10.14 10.36
C THR A 296 16.61 -11.59 9.98
N ASP A 297 15.36 -12.03 9.94
CA ASP A 297 14.97 -13.37 9.49
C ASP A 297 15.09 -13.56 7.96
N ARG A 298 15.34 -12.49 7.20
CA ARG A 298 15.68 -12.51 5.77
C ARG A 298 17.17 -12.34 5.48
N GLY A 299 18.00 -12.24 6.54
CA GLY A 299 19.44 -12.08 6.45
C GLY A 299 19.96 -10.66 6.54
N ASP A 300 19.07 -9.68 6.76
CA ASP A 300 19.46 -8.30 7.00
C ASP A 300 20.14 -8.14 8.39
N SER A 301 20.96 -7.11 8.56
CA SER A 301 21.70 -6.88 9.81
C SER A 301 20.81 -6.41 10.96
N ARG A 302 19.63 -5.88 10.68
CA ARG A 302 18.65 -5.36 11.66
C ARG A 302 17.26 -5.29 11.07
N ASP A 303 16.26 -5.25 11.95
CA ASP A 303 14.88 -5.01 11.56
C ASP A 303 14.63 -3.51 11.36
N ILE A 304 13.97 -3.14 10.27
CA ILE A 304 13.65 -1.73 9.96
C ILE A 304 12.22 -1.63 9.43
N LEU A 305 11.42 -0.81 10.09
CA LEU A 305 10.12 -0.35 9.61
C LEU A 305 10.19 1.12 9.21
N LEU A 306 9.51 1.47 8.14
CA LEU A 306 9.24 2.84 7.72
C LEU A 306 7.75 3.13 7.90
N HIS A 307 7.42 4.35 8.35
CA HIS A 307 6.03 4.81 8.43
C HIS A 307 5.91 6.22 7.85
N SER A 308 5.10 6.39 6.80
CA SER A 308 4.85 7.70 6.17
C SER A 308 3.55 8.30 6.67
N ILE A 309 3.57 9.56 7.09
CA ILE A 309 2.40 10.40 7.44
C ILE A 309 2.76 11.87 7.28
N PRO A 310 1.79 12.79 7.17
CA PRO A 310 2.00 14.21 7.40
C PRO A 310 2.47 14.47 8.84
N ASN A 311 3.69 14.99 8.99
CA ASN A 311 4.29 15.33 10.28
C ASN A 311 3.88 16.74 10.72
N SER A 312 2.60 16.96 10.91
CA SER A 312 2.02 18.26 11.29
C SER A 312 0.62 18.07 11.84
N MET A 313 0.14 19.03 12.61
CA MET A 313 -1.28 19.13 12.99
C MET A 313 -2.17 19.66 11.83
N GLU A 314 -1.58 19.94 10.68
CA GLU A 314 -2.24 20.23 9.40
C GLU A 314 -1.88 19.14 8.39
N ARG A 315 -2.59 19.05 7.26
CA ARG A 315 -2.26 18.12 6.16
C ARG A 315 -1.13 18.71 5.32
N ARG A 316 0.09 18.54 5.85
CA ARG A 316 1.32 19.02 5.23
C ARG A 316 2.55 18.27 5.74
N ASN A 317 3.66 18.40 5.03
CA ASN A 317 4.98 17.90 5.43
C ASN A 317 4.97 16.37 5.57
N VAL A 318 4.52 15.65 4.53
CA VAL A 318 4.63 14.19 4.51
C VAL A 318 6.08 13.80 4.77
N SER A 319 6.26 12.94 5.77
CA SER A 319 7.57 12.51 6.27
C SER A 319 7.58 11.01 6.54
N ILE A 320 8.77 10.41 6.51
CA ILE A 320 8.99 9.01 6.90
C ILE A 320 9.60 8.96 8.30
N PHE A 321 8.94 8.27 9.21
CA PHE A 321 9.47 7.84 10.50
C PHE A 321 10.13 6.47 10.35
N VAL A 322 11.20 6.22 11.09
CA VAL A 322 11.94 4.95 11.07
C VAL A 322 11.86 4.28 12.44
N SER A 323 11.59 2.99 12.47
CA SER A 323 11.66 2.17 13.67
C SER A 323 12.71 1.06 13.48
N TYR A 324 13.49 0.80 14.52
CA TYR A 324 14.49 -0.28 14.59
C TYR A 324 14.12 -1.36 15.62
N ASP A 325 12.92 -1.29 16.19
CA ASP A 325 12.41 -2.14 17.27
C ASP A 325 10.97 -2.59 17.01
N GLU A 326 10.65 -2.92 15.76
CA GLU A 326 9.37 -3.48 15.34
C GLU A 326 8.16 -2.58 15.60
N GLY A 327 8.37 -1.25 15.64
CA GLY A 327 7.33 -0.26 15.83
C GLY A 327 7.08 0.12 17.29
N ASP A 328 7.91 -0.35 18.23
CA ASP A 328 7.80 0.07 19.64
C ASP A 328 8.18 1.56 19.79
N THR A 329 9.24 2.01 19.10
CA THR A 329 9.65 3.42 19.03
C THR A 329 9.90 3.89 17.60
N TRP A 330 9.75 5.20 17.38
CA TRP A 330 9.94 5.84 16.08
C TRP A 330 10.93 7.01 16.21
N GLN A 331 11.92 7.05 15.31
CA GLN A 331 12.94 8.08 15.25
C GLN A 331 12.41 9.37 14.62
N ASP A 332 13.17 10.46 14.76
CA ASP A 332 12.86 11.73 14.09
C ASP A 332 12.70 11.53 12.57
N PRO A 333 11.62 12.07 11.98
CA PRO A 333 11.26 11.77 10.60
C PRO A 333 12.17 12.47 9.57
N VAL A 334 12.27 11.83 8.41
CA VAL A 334 12.83 12.40 7.18
C VAL A 334 11.70 13.04 6.39
N LEU A 335 11.84 14.32 6.05
CA LEU A 335 10.87 15.06 5.25
C LEU A 335 10.93 14.60 3.77
N LEU A 336 9.77 14.20 3.22
CA LEU A 336 9.62 13.83 1.81
C LEU A 336 9.18 15.03 0.96
N PHE A 337 8.26 15.84 1.48
CA PHE A 337 7.73 17.00 0.79
C PHE A 337 7.44 18.13 1.79
N ASP A 338 8.01 19.32 1.55
CA ASP A 338 7.80 20.53 2.35
C ASP A 338 6.63 21.33 1.77
N GLY A 339 5.46 21.14 2.34
CA GLY A 339 4.25 21.84 1.90
C GLY A 339 2.96 21.08 2.17
N PRO A 340 1.83 21.61 1.69
CA PRO A 340 0.54 20.95 1.79
C PRO A 340 0.58 19.59 1.10
N SER A 341 0.33 18.52 1.85
CA SER A 341 0.39 17.15 1.39
C SER A 341 -0.51 16.26 2.26
N VAL A 342 -1.00 15.15 1.71
CA VAL A 342 -2.08 14.40 2.34
C VAL A 342 -1.71 12.92 2.48
N TYR A 343 -2.17 12.06 1.59
CA TYR A 343 -1.96 10.62 1.67
C TYR A 343 -0.65 10.20 1.00
N SER A 344 -0.13 9.07 1.45
CA SER A 344 1.06 8.45 0.85
C SER A 344 0.97 6.93 0.95
N SER A 345 1.60 6.27 0.01
CA SER A 345 1.77 4.82 -0.04
C SER A 345 3.20 4.48 -0.46
N MET A 346 3.76 3.39 0.07
CA MET A 346 5.18 3.04 -0.11
C MET A 346 5.35 1.60 -0.58
N THR A 347 6.42 1.35 -1.32
CA THR A 347 6.85 0.00 -1.68
C THR A 347 8.37 -0.11 -1.74
N LEU A 348 8.90 -1.28 -1.40
CA LEU A 348 10.31 -1.61 -1.60
C LEU A 348 10.51 -2.14 -3.03
N LEU A 349 11.39 -1.52 -3.80
CA LEU A 349 11.72 -1.93 -5.15
C LEU A 349 12.74 -3.09 -5.14
N LYS A 350 12.80 -3.85 -6.23
CA LYS A 350 13.78 -4.93 -6.43
C LYS A 350 15.23 -4.46 -6.40
N ASN A 351 15.50 -3.22 -6.78
CA ASN A 351 16.83 -2.62 -6.72
C ASN A 351 17.22 -2.11 -5.31
N GLY A 352 16.35 -2.27 -4.31
CA GLY A 352 16.57 -1.86 -2.93
C GLY A 352 16.20 -0.40 -2.63
N SER A 353 15.68 0.38 -3.58
CA SER A 353 15.15 1.72 -3.28
C SER A 353 13.71 1.66 -2.75
N VAL A 354 13.24 2.76 -2.18
CA VAL A 354 11.85 2.93 -1.72
C VAL A 354 11.10 3.81 -2.70
N GLY A 355 10.05 3.25 -3.30
CA GLY A 355 9.07 4.00 -4.09
C GLY A 355 8.00 4.58 -3.17
N VAL A 356 7.73 5.87 -3.32
CA VAL A 356 6.65 6.57 -2.59
C VAL A 356 5.70 7.17 -3.61
N PHE A 357 4.42 6.90 -3.47
CA PHE A 357 3.35 7.53 -4.24
C PHE A 357 2.50 8.36 -3.30
N LEU A 358 2.44 9.68 -3.52
CA LEU A 358 1.89 10.61 -2.54
C LEU A 358 1.06 11.72 -3.17
N GLU A 359 0.18 12.30 -2.36
CA GLU A 359 -0.61 13.48 -2.67
C GLU A 359 0.15 14.74 -2.25
N GLU A 360 0.54 15.56 -3.22
CA GLU A 360 0.96 16.94 -2.99
C GLU A 360 -0.19 17.88 -3.36
N ASN A 361 -0.31 18.98 -2.64
CA ASN A 361 -1.39 19.96 -2.86
C ASN A 361 -0.82 21.39 -2.97
N PRO A 362 0.06 21.65 -3.95
CA PRO A 362 0.77 22.92 -4.02
C PRO A 362 -0.13 24.11 -4.34
N ASN A 363 -1.26 23.88 -5.01
CA ASN A 363 -2.15 24.93 -5.54
C ASN A 363 -3.63 24.77 -5.10
N GLY A 364 -3.87 24.06 -3.99
CA GLY A 364 -5.23 23.84 -3.48
C GLY A 364 -5.97 22.66 -4.12
N ALA A 365 -5.33 21.92 -5.04
CA ALA A 365 -5.82 20.66 -5.60
C ALA A 365 -4.69 19.62 -5.57
N CYS A 366 -5.05 18.37 -5.31
CA CYS A 366 -4.06 17.30 -5.22
C CYS A 366 -3.48 16.95 -6.59
N GLU A 367 -2.16 16.84 -6.62
CA GLU A 367 -1.37 16.18 -7.65
C GLU A 367 -0.82 14.87 -7.09
N LEU A 368 -0.73 13.84 -7.91
CA LEU A 368 -0.16 12.56 -7.48
C LEU A 368 1.27 12.40 -8.03
N TRP A 369 2.22 12.34 -7.11
CA TRP A 369 3.64 12.27 -7.40
C TRP A 369 4.21 10.91 -7.04
N TYR A 370 5.06 10.38 -7.91
CA TYR A 370 5.94 9.26 -7.61
C TYR A 370 7.33 9.77 -7.28
N GLN A 371 7.89 9.29 -6.17
CA GLN A 371 9.25 9.56 -5.73
C GLN A 371 10.01 8.25 -5.56
N ASN A 372 11.26 8.19 -6.02
CA ASN A 372 12.18 7.08 -5.78
C ASN A 372 13.29 7.52 -4.83
N TRP A 373 13.37 6.90 -3.67
CA TRP A 373 14.31 7.25 -2.63
C TRP A 373 15.40 6.19 -2.44
N PRO A 374 16.70 6.55 -2.50
CA PRO A 374 17.77 5.70 -2.00
C PRO A 374 17.57 5.44 -0.51
N VAL A 375 17.73 4.20 -0.06
CA VAL A 375 17.52 3.83 1.34
C VAL A 375 18.41 4.63 2.29
N ASP A 376 19.69 4.84 1.92
CA ASP A 376 20.64 5.61 2.73
C ASP A 376 20.21 7.06 2.99
N SER A 377 19.27 7.59 2.20
CA SER A 377 18.69 8.92 2.42
C SER A 377 17.53 8.91 3.42
N LEU A 378 16.99 7.74 3.73
CA LEU A 378 15.82 7.57 4.61
C LEU A 378 16.19 7.05 6.01
N ILE A 379 17.31 6.34 6.13
CA ILE A 379 17.76 5.76 7.40
C ILE A 379 19.07 6.45 7.85
N ARG A 380 19.19 6.68 9.16
CA ARG A 380 20.45 7.13 9.75
C ARG A 380 21.35 5.90 9.95
N GLN A 381 22.60 6.02 9.55
CA GLN A 381 23.64 5.00 9.77
C GLN A 381 24.00 4.91 11.24
#